data_cc094fe94165ce73050899a6b546e9e5
#
_entry.id   cc094fe94165ce73050899a6b546e9e5
#
_cell.length_a   1.000
_cell.length_b   1.000
_cell.length_c   1.000
_cell.angle_alpha   90.00
_cell.angle_beta   90.00
_cell.angle_gamma   90.00
#
_symmetry.space_group_name_H-M   'P 1'
#
loop_
_entity.id
_entity.type
_entity.pdbx_description
1 polymer ?
#
loop_
_entity_poly.entity_id
_entity_poly.type
_entity_poly.pdbx_seq_one_letter_code
_entity_poly.pdbx_strand_id
1 'polypeptide(L)'
;DYIAANNYVGGLLAVAPTWFFLPVCLIAVIGGMSTGTTSLYGTGLDMSSVFPRLLSRVKATLLIGVMSIAFIFIGRFAANLVQSVSTFAVLIITCTTPWMVMMIIGLIVRRGFYCPDDLQVFTRGETGGRYWFSHGWNWRGLGAWIPSALVGLCFVNLPGQFVGPLGNLAEGIDISLPVTLGLASVVYLTLLRLFPEPAAVYGPSPQQAPSPLQAPSALQVPSAQ
;
A
#
# COMPACT_ATOMS: atom_id res chain seq x y z
N ASP A 1 9.38 -19.05 -26.94
CA ASP A 1 10.50 -19.17 -25.99
C ASP A 1 10.72 -17.92 -25.10
N TYR A 2 10.56 -16.70 -25.64
CA TYR A 2 10.73 -15.45 -24.85
C TYR A 2 9.75 -15.33 -23.67
N ILE A 3 8.50 -15.77 -23.82
CA ILE A 3 7.48 -15.76 -22.76
C ILE A 3 7.87 -16.73 -21.65
N ALA A 4 8.32 -17.92 -22.01
CA ALA A 4 8.78 -18.93 -21.05
C ALA A 4 10.01 -18.48 -20.26
N ALA A 5 10.85 -17.62 -20.86
CA ALA A 5 12.01 -17.02 -20.22
C ALA A 5 11.70 -15.72 -19.46
N ASN A 6 10.42 -15.30 -19.39
CA ASN A 6 9.98 -13.99 -18.83
C ASN A 6 10.71 -12.78 -19.45
N ASN A 7 11.16 -12.91 -20.69
CA ASN A 7 11.85 -11.84 -21.42
C ASN A 7 10.89 -11.14 -22.39
N TYR A 8 9.92 -10.42 -21.87
CA TYR A 8 8.88 -9.73 -22.65
C TYR A 8 9.46 -8.64 -23.55
N VAL A 9 10.47 -7.91 -23.07
CA VAL A 9 11.15 -6.85 -23.85
C VAL A 9 11.91 -7.47 -25.01
N GLY A 10 12.63 -8.56 -24.78
CA GLY A 10 13.31 -9.31 -25.83
C GLY A 10 12.34 -9.89 -26.87
N GLY A 11 11.19 -10.40 -26.44
CA GLY A 11 10.11 -10.87 -27.31
C GLY A 11 9.53 -9.76 -28.18
N LEU A 12 9.27 -8.59 -27.58
CA LEU A 12 8.78 -7.42 -28.29
C LEU A 12 9.79 -6.94 -29.35
N LEU A 13 11.09 -6.86 -28.99
CA LEU A 13 12.13 -6.44 -29.90
C LEU A 13 12.40 -7.45 -31.03
N ALA A 14 12.14 -8.74 -30.82
CA ALA A 14 12.28 -9.75 -31.84
C ALA A 14 11.22 -9.64 -32.96
N VAL A 15 10.05 -9.09 -32.65
CA VAL A 15 8.92 -8.91 -33.58
C VAL A 15 8.88 -7.50 -34.19
N ALA A 16 9.39 -6.52 -33.44
CA ALA A 16 9.32 -5.12 -33.82
C ALA A 16 10.37 -4.73 -34.88
N PRO A 17 10.10 -3.71 -35.73
CA PRO A 17 11.08 -3.16 -36.66
C PRO A 17 12.30 -2.60 -35.91
N THR A 18 13.46 -2.63 -36.54
CA THR A 18 14.74 -2.21 -35.92
C THR A 18 14.74 -0.77 -35.36
N TRP A 19 14.00 0.14 -36.02
CA TRP A 19 13.86 1.52 -35.53
C TRP A 19 13.14 1.64 -34.20
N PHE A 20 12.31 0.64 -33.86
CA PHE A 20 11.54 0.62 -32.61
C PHE A 20 12.42 0.39 -31.36
N PHE A 21 13.65 -0.08 -31.56
CA PHE A 21 14.60 -0.27 -30.46
C PHE A 21 14.85 1.01 -29.67
N LEU A 22 15.02 2.14 -30.34
CA LEU A 22 15.31 3.42 -29.69
C LEU A 22 14.16 3.95 -28.83
N PRO A 23 12.89 3.99 -29.31
CA PRO A 23 11.74 4.28 -28.46
C PRO A 23 11.61 3.37 -27.26
N VAL A 24 11.80 2.06 -27.41
CA VAL A 24 11.71 1.09 -26.30
C VAL A 24 12.77 1.36 -25.24
N CYS A 25 14.01 1.65 -25.64
CA CYS A 25 15.07 2.02 -24.71
C CYS A 25 14.73 3.31 -23.94
N LEU A 26 14.22 4.33 -24.63
CA LEU A 26 13.80 5.58 -23.99
C LEU A 26 12.68 5.37 -22.99
N ILE A 27 11.65 4.61 -23.37
CA ILE A 27 10.52 4.28 -22.48
C ILE A 27 11.02 3.49 -21.26
N ALA A 28 11.89 2.50 -21.46
CA ALA A 28 12.44 1.70 -20.37
C ALA A 28 13.26 2.55 -19.39
N VAL A 29 14.13 3.45 -19.90
CA VAL A 29 14.96 4.33 -19.05
C VAL A 29 14.10 5.36 -18.33
N ILE A 30 13.25 6.10 -19.04
CA ILE A 30 12.42 7.16 -18.44
C ILE A 30 11.39 6.55 -17.47
N GLY A 31 10.72 5.48 -17.87
CA GLY A 31 9.76 4.78 -17.03
C GLY A 31 10.40 4.18 -15.78
N GLY A 32 11.56 3.54 -15.94
CA GLY A 32 12.33 2.98 -14.81
C GLY A 32 12.80 4.06 -13.84
N MET A 33 13.32 5.17 -14.34
CA MET A 33 13.73 6.29 -13.49
C MET A 33 12.55 6.94 -12.77
N SER A 34 11.44 7.16 -13.47
CA SER A 34 10.22 7.74 -12.88
C SER A 34 9.66 6.85 -11.76
N THR A 35 9.45 5.58 -12.05
CA THR A 35 8.92 4.61 -11.08
C THR A 35 9.88 4.42 -9.90
N GLY A 36 11.18 4.29 -10.17
CA GLY A 36 12.21 4.15 -9.15
C GLY A 36 12.27 5.36 -8.21
N THR A 37 12.22 6.57 -8.75
CA THR A 37 12.23 7.80 -7.94
C THR A 37 11.00 7.93 -7.07
N THR A 38 9.81 7.66 -7.62
CA THR A 38 8.54 7.72 -6.88
C THR A 38 8.51 6.67 -5.75
N SER A 39 8.93 5.44 -6.04
CA SER A 39 9.01 4.37 -5.05
C SER A 39 10.02 4.67 -3.96
N LEU A 40 11.20 5.17 -4.31
CA LEU A 40 12.25 5.54 -3.35
C LEU A 40 11.79 6.68 -2.43
N TYR A 41 11.12 7.68 -3.00
CA TYR A 41 10.57 8.79 -2.22
C TYR A 41 9.45 8.32 -1.28
N GLY A 42 8.49 7.54 -1.78
CA GLY A 42 7.40 7.00 -0.97
C GLY A 42 7.90 6.13 0.19
N THR A 43 8.78 5.17 -0.10
CA THR A 43 9.36 4.30 0.93
C THR A 43 10.21 5.10 1.95
N GLY A 44 10.89 6.15 1.49
CA GLY A 44 11.63 7.07 2.37
C GLY A 44 10.72 7.83 3.33
N LEU A 45 9.55 8.27 2.86
CA LEU A 45 8.52 8.89 3.71
C LEU A 45 7.97 7.89 4.73
N ASP A 46 7.63 6.67 4.30
CA ASP A 46 7.09 5.64 5.17
C ASP A 46 8.09 5.29 6.28
N MET A 47 9.36 5.06 5.91
CA MET A 47 10.43 4.75 6.86
C MET A 47 10.66 5.89 7.86
N SER A 48 10.65 7.15 7.41
CA SER A 48 10.78 8.31 8.29
C SER A 48 9.56 8.48 9.21
N SER A 49 8.39 8.03 8.79
CA SER A 49 7.16 8.07 9.61
C SER A 49 7.15 6.98 10.69
N VAL A 50 7.72 5.81 10.38
CA VAL A 50 7.86 4.70 11.34
C VAL A 50 8.94 5.01 12.40
N PHE A 51 10.04 5.65 11.98
CA PHE A 51 11.18 5.97 12.86
C PHE A 51 11.49 7.48 12.91
N PRO A 52 10.55 8.33 13.33
CA PRO A 52 10.69 9.79 13.25
C PRO A 52 11.84 10.35 14.08
N ARG A 53 12.22 9.66 15.16
CA ARG A 53 13.31 10.07 16.05
C ARG A 53 14.71 9.72 15.54
N LEU A 54 14.81 8.68 14.69
CA LEU A 54 16.09 8.14 14.22
C LEU A 54 16.42 8.60 12.81
N LEU A 55 15.41 8.67 11.94
CA LEU A 55 15.57 8.87 10.52
C LEU A 55 14.83 10.11 10.04
N SER A 56 15.58 11.14 9.63
CA SER A 56 15.00 12.21 8.82
C SER A 56 14.67 11.68 7.42
N ARG A 57 13.75 12.33 6.70
CA ARG A 57 13.34 11.94 5.34
C ARG A 57 14.52 11.69 4.41
N VAL A 58 15.50 12.59 4.41
CA VAL A 58 16.70 12.49 3.56
C VAL A 58 17.54 11.26 3.93
N LYS A 59 17.77 11.03 5.23
CA LYS A 59 18.54 9.87 5.71
C LYS A 59 17.84 8.56 5.38
N ALA A 60 16.50 8.51 5.53
CA ALA A 60 15.71 7.33 5.18
C ALA A 60 15.79 7.02 3.69
N THR A 61 15.61 8.03 2.83
CA THR A 61 15.70 7.88 1.37
C THR A 61 17.09 7.43 0.93
N LEU A 62 18.16 8.01 1.50
CA LEU A 62 19.54 7.59 1.20
C LEU A 62 19.81 6.15 1.66
N LEU A 63 19.38 5.78 2.85
CA LEU A 63 19.52 4.42 3.37
C LEU A 63 18.86 3.40 2.45
N ILE A 64 17.60 3.65 2.08
CA ILE A 64 16.85 2.77 1.18
C ILE A 64 17.49 2.73 -0.20
N GLY A 65 17.99 3.86 -0.72
CA GLY A 65 18.71 3.93 -1.98
C GLY A 65 19.96 3.04 -1.99
N VAL A 66 20.78 3.13 -0.96
CA VAL A 66 21.99 2.29 -0.82
C VAL A 66 21.61 0.81 -0.71
N MET A 67 20.60 0.48 0.11
CA MET A 67 20.11 -0.91 0.22
C MET A 67 19.58 -1.43 -1.12
N SER A 68 18.82 -0.62 -1.86
CA SER A 68 18.29 -0.99 -3.18
C SER A 68 19.41 -1.29 -4.18
N ILE A 69 20.46 -0.47 -4.20
CA ILE A 69 21.64 -0.71 -5.04
C ILE A 69 22.31 -2.03 -4.65
N ALA A 70 22.52 -2.29 -3.36
CA ALA A 70 23.10 -3.53 -2.89
C ALA A 70 22.24 -4.74 -3.31
N PHE A 71 20.91 -4.68 -3.17
CA PHE A 71 20.00 -5.74 -3.61
C PHE A 71 20.00 -5.96 -5.11
N ILE A 72 20.16 -4.91 -5.94
CA ILE A 72 20.31 -5.06 -7.40
C ILE A 72 21.55 -5.89 -7.73
N PHE A 73 22.70 -5.59 -7.10
CA PHE A 73 23.93 -6.35 -7.31
C PHE A 73 23.80 -7.81 -6.84
N ILE A 74 23.25 -8.04 -5.64
CA ILE A 74 22.98 -9.38 -5.11
C ILE A 74 22.05 -10.14 -6.06
N GLY A 75 20.94 -9.53 -6.49
CA GLY A 75 20.00 -10.14 -7.40
C GLY A 75 20.60 -10.45 -8.77
N ARG A 76 21.53 -9.63 -9.25
CA ARG A 76 22.19 -9.84 -10.55
C ARG A 76 23.18 -11.01 -10.56
N PHE A 77 23.91 -11.20 -9.45
CA PHE A 77 25.03 -12.15 -9.39
C PHE A 77 24.74 -13.41 -8.57
N ALA A 78 23.83 -13.36 -7.61
CA ALA A 78 23.57 -14.47 -6.68
C ALA A 78 22.19 -15.11 -6.82
N ALA A 79 21.24 -14.49 -7.52
CA ALA A 79 19.85 -14.96 -7.62
C ALA A 79 19.27 -14.78 -9.02
N ASN A 80 18.21 -15.53 -9.33
CA ASN A 80 17.39 -15.24 -10.51
C ASN A 80 16.49 -14.03 -10.20
N LEU A 81 16.96 -12.83 -10.57
CA LEU A 81 16.32 -11.55 -10.22
C LEU A 81 14.86 -11.49 -10.69
N VAL A 82 14.58 -11.90 -11.94
CA VAL A 82 13.22 -11.81 -12.51
C VAL A 82 12.24 -12.69 -11.72
N GLN A 83 12.65 -13.92 -11.41
CA GLN A 83 11.86 -14.86 -10.65
C GLN A 83 11.62 -14.36 -9.21
N SER A 84 12.67 -13.88 -8.56
CA SER A 84 12.59 -13.33 -7.19
C SER A 84 11.67 -12.12 -7.11
N VAL A 85 11.73 -11.20 -8.07
CA VAL A 85 10.86 -10.01 -8.13
C VAL A 85 9.41 -10.42 -8.35
N SER A 86 9.13 -11.37 -9.23
CA SER A 86 7.77 -11.87 -9.47
C SER A 86 7.16 -12.49 -8.22
N THR A 87 7.91 -13.37 -7.56
CA THR A 87 7.47 -14.00 -6.29
C THR A 87 7.19 -12.93 -5.23
N PHE A 88 8.12 -12.01 -5.05
CA PHE A 88 7.99 -10.94 -4.08
C PHE A 88 6.78 -10.03 -4.37
N ALA A 89 6.53 -9.69 -5.63
CA ALA A 89 5.38 -8.89 -6.03
C ALA A 89 4.06 -9.57 -5.67
N VAL A 90 3.91 -10.87 -5.95
CA VAL A 90 2.68 -11.61 -5.61
C VAL A 90 2.50 -11.72 -4.09
N LEU A 91 3.57 -11.99 -3.34
CA LEU A 91 3.51 -12.05 -1.89
C LEU A 91 3.10 -10.69 -1.29
N ILE A 92 3.69 -9.60 -1.76
CA ILE A 92 3.31 -8.24 -1.33
C ILE A 92 1.84 -7.97 -1.66
N ILE A 93 1.40 -8.21 -2.89
CA ILE A 93 0.01 -7.97 -3.31
C ILE A 93 -0.95 -8.73 -2.39
N THR A 94 -0.68 -10.01 -2.15
CA THR A 94 -1.52 -10.86 -1.28
C THR A 94 -1.56 -10.35 0.16
N CYS A 95 -0.44 -9.89 0.71
CA CYS A 95 -0.37 -9.37 2.07
C CYS A 95 -0.94 -7.96 2.22
N THR A 96 -0.88 -7.11 1.19
CA THR A 96 -1.36 -5.72 1.24
C THR A 96 -2.83 -5.58 0.84
N THR A 97 -3.37 -6.50 0.07
CA THR A 97 -4.78 -6.48 -0.35
C THR A 97 -5.75 -6.35 0.83
N PRO A 98 -5.65 -7.09 1.95
CA PRO A 98 -6.54 -6.92 3.09
C PRO A 98 -6.49 -5.51 3.68
N TRP A 99 -5.29 -4.90 3.71
CA TRP A 99 -5.11 -3.52 4.14
C TRP A 99 -5.88 -2.54 3.26
N MET A 100 -5.76 -2.65 1.94
CA MET A 100 -6.49 -1.81 0.99
C MET A 100 -8.01 -1.96 1.15
N VAL A 101 -8.49 -3.19 1.32
CA VAL A 101 -9.92 -3.48 1.57
C VAL A 101 -10.41 -2.78 2.82
N MET A 102 -9.68 -2.87 3.92
CA MET A 102 -10.06 -2.20 5.17
C MET A 102 -10.08 -0.68 5.03
N MET A 103 -9.14 -0.08 4.29
CA MET A 103 -9.13 1.36 4.01
C MET A 103 -10.37 1.78 3.21
N ILE A 104 -10.74 1.02 2.17
CA ILE A 104 -11.92 1.29 1.35
C ILE A 104 -13.20 1.15 2.17
N ILE A 105 -13.36 0.05 2.91
CA ILE A 105 -14.53 -0.17 3.77
C ILE A 105 -14.60 0.91 4.85
N GLY A 106 -13.47 1.26 5.47
CA GLY A 106 -13.40 2.34 6.46
C GLY A 106 -13.83 3.68 5.88
N LEU A 107 -13.41 4.00 4.66
CA LEU A 107 -13.83 5.21 3.94
C LEU A 107 -15.35 5.23 3.71
N ILE A 108 -15.91 4.13 3.26
CA ILE A 108 -17.36 4.01 2.99
C ILE A 108 -18.17 4.11 4.30
N VAL A 109 -17.80 3.34 5.32
CA VAL A 109 -18.51 3.28 6.60
C VAL A 109 -18.46 4.63 7.33
N ARG A 110 -17.33 5.33 7.27
CA ARG A 110 -17.15 6.67 7.84
C ARG A 110 -17.64 7.80 6.92
N ARG A 111 -18.22 7.49 5.77
CA ARG A 111 -18.71 8.46 4.78
C ARG A 111 -17.64 9.51 4.39
N GLY A 112 -16.40 9.09 4.29
CA GLY A 112 -15.27 9.96 3.95
C GLY A 112 -14.82 10.90 5.07
N PHE A 113 -15.39 10.80 6.27
CA PHE A 113 -14.99 11.65 7.38
C PHE A 113 -13.69 11.17 8.01
N TYR A 114 -12.67 12.04 7.95
CA TYR A 114 -11.40 11.86 8.66
C TYR A 114 -10.95 13.19 9.25
N CYS A 115 -10.48 13.17 10.50
CA CYS A 115 -9.90 14.33 11.16
C CYS A 115 -8.38 14.31 10.93
N PRO A 116 -7.82 15.28 10.15
CA PRO A 116 -6.39 15.30 9.84
C PRO A 116 -5.49 15.42 11.07
N ASP A 117 -5.90 16.19 12.06
CA ASP A 117 -5.12 16.42 13.29
C ASP A 117 -5.00 15.16 14.13
N ASP A 118 -6.11 14.41 14.28
CA ASP A 118 -6.13 13.15 15.01
C ASP A 118 -5.37 12.01 14.29
N LEU A 119 -5.24 12.08 12.95
CA LEU A 119 -4.41 11.15 12.18
C LEU A 119 -2.91 11.40 12.39
N GLN A 120 -2.51 12.63 12.64
CA GLN A 120 -1.11 13.01 12.81
C GLN A 120 -0.56 12.78 14.23
N VAL A 121 -1.40 12.39 15.18
CA VAL A 121 -1.01 12.13 16.58
C VAL A 121 0.16 11.15 16.65
N PHE A 122 0.11 10.06 15.87
CA PHE A 122 1.18 9.07 15.81
C PHE A 122 2.50 9.65 15.27
N THR A 123 2.42 10.47 14.23
CA THR A 123 3.60 11.09 13.61
C THR A 123 4.22 12.15 14.52
N ARG A 124 3.41 12.83 15.34
CA ARG A 124 3.86 13.81 16.34
C ARG A 124 4.41 13.15 17.61
N GLY A 125 4.21 11.83 17.77
CA GLY A 125 4.60 11.10 18.99
C GLY A 125 3.73 11.42 20.20
N GLU A 126 2.53 11.95 19.96
CA GLU A 126 1.52 12.25 20.96
C GLU A 126 0.64 11.01 21.22
N THR A 127 -0.16 11.06 22.27
CA THR A 127 -1.10 9.98 22.64
C THR A 127 -2.52 10.55 22.72
N GLY A 128 -3.52 9.72 22.33
CA GLY A 128 -4.92 10.14 22.34
C GLY A 128 -5.46 10.45 20.94
N GLY A 129 -6.60 11.14 20.87
CA GLY A 129 -7.32 11.39 19.63
C GLY A 129 -8.33 10.29 19.28
N ARG A 130 -9.15 10.54 18.24
CA ARG A 130 -10.28 9.68 17.84
C ARG A 130 -9.86 8.31 17.33
N TYR A 131 -8.67 8.22 16.75
CA TYR A 131 -8.13 6.99 16.15
C TYR A 131 -7.15 6.26 17.09
N TRP A 132 -7.01 6.75 18.33
CA TRP A 132 -6.23 6.11 19.38
C TRP A 132 -7.05 5.00 20.03
N PHE A 133 -7.31 3.95 19.28
CA PHE A 133 -7.99 2.76 19.83
C PHE A 133 -7.08 2.09 20.88
N SER A 134 -7.48 1.09 21.52
CA SER A 134 -6.76 0.22 22.47
C SER A 134 -5.23 0.50 22.58
N HIS A 135 -4.85 1.62 23.20
CA HIS A 135 -3.45 2.05 23.36
C HIS A 135 -2.67 2.20 22.02
N GLY A 136 -3.33 2.69 20.98
CA GLY A 136 -2.75 2.90 19.66
C GLY A 136 -2.89 1.71 18.69
N TRP A 137 -3.46 0.59 19.11
CA TRP A 137 -3.67 -0.57 18.28
C TRP A 137 -5.11 -0.70 17.81
N ASN A 138 -5.30 -0.88 16.51
CA ASN A 138 -6.60 -1.23 15.95
C ASN A 138 -6.74 -2.75 15.80
N TRP A 139 -7.16 -3.42 16.88
CA TRP A 139 -7.32 -4.88 16.89
C TRP A 139 -8.31 -5.40 15.85
N ARG A 140 -9.31 -4.60 15.46
CA ARG A 140 -10.26 -4.95 14.39
C ARG A 140 -9.53 -5.03 13.04
N GLY A 141 -8.67 -4.04 12.77
CA GLY A 141 -7.82 -4.03 11.58
C GLY A 141 -6.85 -5.20 11.56
N LEU A 142 -6.09 -5.40 12.65
CA LEU A 142 -5.13 -6.51 12.74
C LEU A 142 -5.82 -7.87 12.65
N GLY A 143 -6.97 -8.05 13.30
CA GLY A 143 -7.76 -9.29 13.27
C GLY A 143 -8.39 -9.58 11.91
N ALA A 144 -8.60 -8.58 11.06
CA ALA A 144 -9.01 -8.78 9.68
C ALA A 144 -7.80 -8.98 8.75
N TRP A 145 -6.73 -8.21 8.95
CA TRP A 145 -5.55 -8.22 8.08
C TRP A 145 -4.78 -9.53 8.15
N ILE A 146 -4.33 -9.91 9.35
CA ILE A 146 -3.42 -11.04 9.53
C ILE A 146 -4.04 -12.36 9.05
N PRO A 147 -5.26 -12.76 9.49
CA PRO A 147 -5.85 -14.01 9.01
C PRO A 147 -6.11 -14.02 7.51
N SER A 148 -6.56 -12.88 6.94
CA SER A 148 -6.84 -12.80 5.51
C SER A 148 -5.59 -12.88 4.66
N ALA A 149 -4.49 -12.27 5.10
CA ALA A 149 -3.19 -12.38 4.43
C ALA A 149 -2.66 -13.83 4.50
N LEU A 150 -2.70 -14.46 5.68
CA LEU A 150 -2.25 -15.84 5.85
C LEU A 150 -3.05 -16.83 5.02
N VAL A 151 -4.38 -16.72 5.01
CA VAL A 151 -5.24 -17.56 4.17
C VAL A 151 -4.95 -17.28 2.69
N GLY A 152 -4.80 -16.01 2.29
CA GLY A 152 -4.44 -15.67 0.93
C GLY A 152 -3.14 -16.31 0.47
N LEU A 153 -2.11 -16.31 1.30
CA LEU A 153 -0.83 -16.98 1.02
C LEU A 153 -0.98 -18.49 0.82
N CYS A 154 -1.95 -19.12 1.49
CA CYS A 154 -2.25 -20.54 1.27
C CYS A 154 -2.79 -20.84 -0.14
N PHE A 155 -3.43 -19.86 -0.80
CA PHE A 155 -4.01 -20.00 -2.14
C PHE A 155 -3.10 -19.49 -3.26
N VAL A 156 -1.93 -18.93 -2.96
CA VAL A 156 -0.97 -18.49 -3.98
C VAL A 156 -0.52 -19.69 -4.83
N ASN A 157 -0.54 -19.52 -6.13
CA ASN A 157 -0.03 -20.51 -7.07
C ASN A 157 0.94 -19.89 -8.07
N LEU A 158 2.23 -20.02 -7.79
CA LEU A 158 3.33 -19.63 -8.67
C LEU A 158 4.17 -20.86 -8.98
N PRO A 159 3.87 -21.59 -10.06
CA PRO A 159 4.58 -22.82 -10.40
C PRO A 159 6.09 -22.61 -10.53
N GLY A 160 6.87 -23.47 -9.88
CA GLY A 160 8.34 -23.39 -9.87
C GLY A 160 8.93 -22.34 -8.93
N GLN A 161 8.09 -21.60 -8.19
CA GLN A 161 8.52 -20.56 -7.25
C GLN A 161 7.92 -20.76 -5.86
N PHE A 162 6.63 -20.51 -5.72
CA PHE A 162 5.91 -20.64 -4.46
C PHE A 162 4.49 -21.14 -4.72
N VAL A 163 4.15 -22.30 -4.19
CA VAL A 163 2.78 -22.84 -4.24
C VAL A 163 2.32 -23.05 -2.81
N GLY A 164 1.30 -22.33 -2.41
CA GLY A 164 0.67 -22.50 -1.11
C GLY A 164 -0.03 -23.84 -0.98
N PRO A 165 -0.32 -24.30 0.24
CA PRO A 165 -0.91 -25.62 0.48
C PRO A 165 -2.27 -25.83 -0.21
N LEU A 166 -3.00 -24.76 -0.51
CA LEU A 166 -4.29 -24.77 -1.20
C LEU A 166 -4.21 -24.21 -2.64
N GLY A 167 -3.00 -23.87 -3.12
CA GLY A 167 -2.79 -23.24 -4.43
C GLY A 167 -3.26 -24.09 -5.60
N ASN A 168 -3.31 -25.41 -5.47
CA ASN A 168 -3.74 -26.31 -6.52
C ASN A 168 -5.25 -26.56 -6.58
N LEU A 169 -6.04 -25.99 -5.66
CA LEU A 169 -7.50 -26.22 -5.60
C LEU A 169 -8.26 -25.70 -6.83
N ALA A 170 -7.74 -24.68 -7.48
CA ALA A 170 -8.36 -24.05 -8.66
C ALA A 170 -7.68 -24.49 -9.96
N GLU A 171 -7.34 -25.76 -10.11
CA GLU A 171 -6.73 -26.33 -11.31
C GLU A 171 -5.46 -25.59 -11.78
N GLY A 172 -4.71 -25.05 -10.81
CA GLY A 172 -3.47 -24.31 -11.09
C GLY A 172 -3.63 -22.81 -11.32
N ILE A 173 -4.85 -22.27 -11.22
CA ILE A 173 -5.10 -20.84 -11.28
C ILE A 173 -4.84 -20.22 -9.90
N ASP A 174 -4.12 -19.09 -9.88
CA ASP A 174 -3.93 -18.31 -8.64
C ASP A 174 -5.20 -17.56 -8.28
N ILE A 175 -5.87 -18.00 -7.20
CA ILE A 175 -7.05 -17.37 -6.64
C ILE A 175 -6.78 -16.67 -5.32
N SER A 176 -5.52 -16.44 -4.97
CA SER A 176 -5.13 -15.78 -3.72
C SER A 176 -5.74 -14.39 -3.55
N LEU A 177 -5.74 -13.59 -4.63
CA LEU A 177 -6.28 -12.23 -4.61
C LEU A 177 -7.78 -12.17 -4.31
N PRO A 178 -8.68 -12.86 -5.07
CA PRO A 178 -10.11 -12.85 -4.77
C PRO A 178 -10.44 -13.44 -3.41
N VAL A 179 -9.75 -14.48 -2.97
CA VAL A 179 -9.94 -15.07 -1.64
C VAL A 179 -9.56 -14.09 -0.55
N THR A 180 -8.40 -13.44 -0.66
CA THR A 180 -7.91 -12.45 0.29
C THR A 180 -8.86 -11.25 0.40
N LEU A 181 -9.32 -10.74 -0.74
CA LEU A 181 -10.25 -9.61 -0.83
C LEU A 181 -11.60 -9.94 -0.19
N GLY A 182 -12.17 -11.10 -0.54
CA GLY A 182 -13.46 -11.55 0.01
C GLY A 182 -13.38 -11.79 1.51
N LEU A 183 -12.36 -12.53 1.96
CA LEU A 183 -12.18 -12.84 3.38
C LEU A 183 -11.94 -11.58 4.21
N ALA A 184 -11.06 -10.68 3.77
CA ALA A 184 -10.81 -9.42 4.46
C ALA A 184 -12.08 -8.57 4.60
N SER A 185 -12.90 -8.51 3.53
CA SER A 185 -14.17 -7.78 3.55
C SER A 185 -15.13 -8.36 4.58
N VAL A 186 -15.35 -9.68 4.56
CA VAL A 186 -16.28 -10.37 5.47
C VAL A 186 -15.80 -10.24 6.90
N VAL A 187 -14.54 -10.54 7.18
CA VAL A 187 -13.99 -10.49 8.54
C VAL A 187 -14.02 -9.07 9.09
N TYR A 188 -13.60 -8.08 8.31
CA TYR A 188 -13.57 -6.70 8.78
C TYR A 188 -14.97 -6.14 9.05
N LEU A 189 -15.94 -6.37 8.15
CA LEU A 189 -17.33 -5.96 8.36
C LEU A 189 -17.96 -6.67 9.58
N THR A 190 -17.64 -7.94 9.78
CA THR A 190 -18.09 -8.68 10.96
C THR A 190 -17.52 -8.11 12.24
N LEU A 191 -16.20 -7.81 12.25
CA LEU A 191 -15.55 -7.20 13.40
C LEU A 191 -16.09 -5.79 13.70
N LEU A 192 -16.39 -4.99 12.68
CA LEU A 192 -17.02 -3.67 12.86
C LEU A 192 -18.44 -3.78 13.46
N ARG A 193 -19.20 -4.84 13.14
CA ARG A 193 -20.52 -5.07 13.71
C ARG A 193 -20.47 -5.59 15.15
N LEU A 194 -19.56 -6.50 15.45
CA LEU A 194 -19.40 -7.07 16.78
C LEU A 194 -18.74 -6.10 17.77
N PHE A 195 -17.80 -5.31 17.27
CA PHE A 195 -17.03 -4.34 18.06
C PHE A 195 -17.10 -2.97 17.38
N PRO A 196 -18.20 -2.22 17.50
CA PRO A 196 -18.36 -0.95 16.82
C PRO A 196 -17.29 0.05 17.24
N GLU A 197 -16.91 0.93 16.31
CA GLU A 197 -15.99 2.03 16.60
C GLU A 197 -16.71 3.10 17.44
N PRO A 198 -15.96 3.90 18.22
CA PRO A 198 -16.53 5.04 18.95
C PRO A 198 -17.25 6.00 18.00
N ALA A 199 -18.39 6.53 18.42
CA ALA A 199 -19.21 7.43 17.59
C ALA A 199 -18.44 8.66 17.08
N ALA A 200 -17.44 9.14 17.83
CA ALA A 200 -16.57 10.25 17.45
C ALA A 200 -15.79 9.99 16.14
N VAL A 201 -15.60 8.74 15.72
CA VAL A 201 -14.91 8.38 14.46
C VAL A 201 -15.78 8.66 13.23
N TYR A 202 -17.11 8.71 13.40
CA TYR A 202 -18.07 8.85 12.31
C TYR A 202 -18.53 10.28 12.05
N GLY A 203 -18.09 11.26 12.82
CA GLY A 203 -18.49 12.65 12.64
C GLY A 203 -17.84 13.62 13.64
N PRO A 204 -18.00 14.92 13.43
CA PRO A 204 -17.56 15.90 14.40
C PRO A 204 -18.30 15.69 15.73
N SER A 205 -17.55 15.68 16.85
CA SER A 205 -18.19 15.69 18.15
C SER A 205 -18.99 17.00 18.33
N PRO A 206 -20.11 16.98 19.07
CA PRO A 206 -20.91 18.18 19.30
C PRO A 206 -20.12 19.37 19.86
N GLN A 207 -18.98 19.11 20.51
CA GLN A 207 -18.07 20.11 21.06
C GLN A 207 -17.10 20.74 20.02
N GLN A 208 -17.01 20.17 18.82
CA GLN A 208 -16.15 20.65 17.73
C GLN A 208 -16.94 21.17 16.52
N ALA A 209 -18.26 21.28 16.63
CA ALA A 209 -19.01 22.08 15.70
C ALA A 209 -18.44 23.52 15.79
N PRO A 210 -17.98 24.14 14.68
CA PRO A 210 -17.51 25.50 14.69
C PRO A 210 -18.62 26.34 15.32
N SER A 211 -18.27 27.12 16.36
CA SER A 211 -19.24 28.06 16.92
C SER A 211 -19.73 28.98 15.80
N PRO A 212 -21.00 29.39 15.78
CA PRO A 212 -21.55 30.28 14.73
C PRO A 212 -20.75 31.57 14.53
N LEU A 213 -19.88 31.91 15.48
CA LEU A 213 -18.99 33.06 15.45
C LEU A 213 -17.68 32.83 14.66
N GLN A 214 -17.37 31.59 14.25
CA GLN A 214 -16.17 31.27 13.46
C GLN A 214 -16.50 30.88 12.01
N ALA A 215 -17.72 31.16 11.53
CA ALA A 215 -17.97 31.16 10.10
C ALA A 215 -17.04 32.23 9.48
N PRO A 216 -16.23 31.89 8.46
CA PRO A 216 -15.41 32.86 7.79
C PRO A 216 -16.35 33.97 7.33
N SER A 217 -16.08 35.20 7.76
CA SER A 217 -16.80 36.39 7.31
C SER A 217 -16.72 36.39 5.79
N ALA A 218 -17.81 36.03 5.16
CA ALA A 218 -17.91 36.03 3.72
C ALA A 218 -17.55 37.45 3.25
N LEU A 219 -16.45 37.55 2.53
CA LEU A 219 -16.14 38.56 1.54
C LEU A 219 -16.71 39.93 1.84
N GLN A 220 -16.01 40.76 2.63
CA GLN A 220 -16.09 42.19 2.45
C GLN A 220 -15.52 42.48 1.05
N VAL A 221 -16.42 42.62 0.09
CA VAL A 221 -16.13 43.22 -1.21
C VAL A 221 -15.70 44.67 -0.91
N PRO A 222 -14.49 45.13 -1.28
CA PRO A 222 -14.15 46.53 -1.17
C PRO A 222 -15.08 47.32 -2.11
N SER A 223 -15.93 48.15 -1.53
CA SER A 223 -16.65 49.15 -2.31
C SER A 223 -15.65 50.09 -2.95
N ALA A 224 -15.59 50.06 -4.28
CA ALA A 224 -14.87 51.02 -5.09
C ALA A 224 -15.35 52.43 -4.77
N GLN A 225 -14.42 53.29 -4.37
CA GLN A 225 -14.49 54.76 -4.54
C GLN A 225 -13.36 55.15 -5.50
#